data_d83e2439edb3a99b354f526f93b7016d
#
_entry.id   d83e2439edb3a99b354f526f93b7016d
#
_cell.length_a   1.000
_cell.length_b   1.000
_cell.length_c   1.000
_cell.angle_alpha   90.00
_cell.angle_beta   90.00
_cell.angle_gamma   90.00
#
_symmetry.space_group_name_H-M   'P 1'
#
loop_
_entity.id
_entity.type
_entity.pdbx_description
1 polymer ?
#
loop_
_entity_poly.entity_id
_entity_poly.type
_entity_poly.pdbx_seq_one_letter_code
_entity_poly.pdbx_strand_id
1 'polypeptide(L)'
;MMPTLAWPPLTGAHIRHQYTQDDTMIIRQGIAADYPQLLDIWLRAVRATHHFLQPSDIDALLPQLRDVYFPAVELWVAVDTDDQPLGFVGFNENHVEMLFVDPARHRQGIGRALLDFGRQSRSAMSVDVNEQNPQATAFYQHYGFVQTGRSPLDGEGRPFPLLHMSLPTRA
;
A
#
# COMPACT_ATOMS: atom_id res chain seq x y z
N MET A 1 13.84 -16.68 10.26
CA MET A 1 14.10 -17.51 9.05
C MET A 1 12.83 -17.50 8.23
N MET A 2 12.77 -16.71 7.15
CA MET A 2 11.63 -16.71 6.23
C MET A 2 11.81 -17.84 5.21
N PRO A 3 10.78 -18.66 4.96
CA PRO A 3 10.88 -19.67 3.92
C PRO A 3 10.88 -19.00 2.55
N THR A 4 11.84 -19.40 1.74
CA THR A 4 11.99 -19.02 0.34
C THR A 4 10.81 -19.62 -0.44
N LEU A 5 9.81 -18.82 -0.78
CA LEU A 5 8.79 -19.21 -1.74
C LEU A 5 9.34 -18.93 -3.14
N ALA A 6 9.77 -19.99 -3.81
CA ALA A 6 10.09 -19.95 -5.23
C ALA A 6 8.77 -19.79 -6.01
N TRP A 7 8.53 -18.60 -6.53
CA TRP A 7 7.48 -18.34 -7.50
C TRP A 7 8.00 -18.75 -8.89
N PRO A 8 7.21 -19.51 -9.68
CA PRO A 8 7.65 -19.86 -11.03
C PRO A 8 7.77 -18.60 -11.90
N PRO A 9 8.74 -18.54 -12.80
CA PRO A 9 8.90 -17.39 -13.68
C PRO A 9 7.68 -17.28 -14.59
N LEU A 10 6.92 -16.20 -14.44
CA LEU A 10 5.88 -15.84 -15.38
C LEU A 10 6.56 -15.34 -16.66
N THR A 11 6.61 -16.21 -17.66
CA THR A 11 6.95 -15.83 -19.03
C THR A 11 5.91 -14.85 -19.54
N GLY A 12 6.36 -13.62 -19.75
CA GLY A 12 5.86 -12.60 -20.65
C GLY A 12 4.37 -12.60 -21.02
N ALA A 13 3.52 -12.20 -20.09
CA ALA A 13 2.24 -11.60 -20.44
C ALA A 13 2.00 -10.46 -19.45
N HIS A 14 2.11 -9.23 -19.93
CA HIS A 14 1.60 -8.08 -19.20
C HIS A 14 0.08 -8.27 -19.04
N ILE A 15 -0.35 -8.80 -17.91
CA ILE A 15 -1.76 -8.81 -17.55
C ILE A 15 -2.13 -7.37 -17.23
N ARG A 16 -2.59 -6.65 -18.24
CA ARG A 16 -3.23 -5.35 -18.07
C ARG A 16 -4.65 -5.63 -17.59
N HIS A 17 -4.88 -5.55 -16.30
CA HIS A 17 -6.25 -5.50 -15.79
C HIS A 17 -6.69 -4.04 -15.80
N GLN A 18 -7.59 -3.72 -16.71
CA GLN A 18 -8.27 -2.42 -16.74
C GLN A 18 -9.32 -2.41 -15.61
N TYR A 19 -9.16 -1.48 -14.71
CA TYR A 19 -10.20 -1.05 -13.79
C TYR A 19 -10.64 0.35 -14.17
N THR A 20 -11.81 0.43 -14.76
CA THR A 20 -12.40 1.67 -15.19
C THR A 20 -13.56 2.09 -14.29
N GLN A 21 -13.41 3.18 -13.57
CA GLN A 21 -14.40 4.23 -13.50
C GLN A 21 -13.94 5.49 -14.24
N ASP A 22 -12.70 5.49 -14.72
CA ASP A 22 -12.17 6.51 -15.64
C ASP A 22 -11.16 5.80 -16.55
N ASP A 23 -11.26 5.98 -17.87
CA ASP A 23 -10.44 5.32 -18.91
C ASP A 23 -8.95 5.68 -18.86
N THR A 24 -8.45 6.24 -17.76
CA THR A 24 -7.13 6.87 -17.66
C THR A 24 -6.17 6.20 -16.68
N MET A 25 -6.58 5.15 -15.95
CA MET A 25 -5.74 4.51 -14.94
C MET A 25 -5.63 2.99 -15.18
N ILE A 26 -4.42 2.48 -15.09
CA ILE A 26 -4.11 1.04 -15.19
C ILE A 26 -3.41 0.61 -13.91
N ILE A 27 -3.74 -0.58 -13.40
CA ILE A 27 -3.00 -1.21 -12.30
C ILE A 27 -2.15 -2.33 -12.89
N ARG A 28 -0.85 -2.27 -12.63
CA ARG A 28 0.13 -3.25 -13.08
C ARG A 28 1.06 -3.67 -11.95
N GLN A 29 1.75 -4.79 -12.13
CA GLN A 29 2.76 -5.23 -11.19
C GLN A 29 3.89 -4.21 -11.10
N GLY A 30 4.34 -3.92 -9.87
CA GLY A 30 5.52 -3.09 -9.60
C GLY A 30 6.80 -3.85 -9.89
N ILE A 31 7.79 -3.16 -10.43
CA ILE A 31 9.12 -3.68 -10.72
C ILE A 31 10.19 -2.77 -10.09
N ALA A 32 11.41 -3.25 -9.99
CA ALA A 32 12.51 -2.50 -9.35
C ALA A 32 12.75 -1.13 -9.99
N ALA A 33 12.52 -0.99 -11.30
CA ALA A 33 12.63 0.28 -12.02
C ALA A 33 11.61 1.35 -11.54
N ASP A 34 10.51 0.93 -10.90
CA ASP A 34 9.51 1.84 -10.33
C ASP A 34 9.96 2.43 -8.98
N TYR A 35 10.84 1.77 -8.26
CA TYR A 35 11.17 2.10 -6.88
C TYR A 35 11.53 3.57 -6.64
N PRO A 36 12.34 4.25 -7.47
CA PRO A 36 12.64 5.67 -7.27
C PRO A 36 11.39 6.54 -7.24
N GLN A 37 10.44 6.32 -8.14
CA GLN A 37 9.19 7.08 -8.21
C GLN A 37 8.23 6.72 -7.06
N LEU A 38 8.20 5.45 -6.66
CA LEU A 38 7.38 5.01 -5.52
C LEU A 38 7.91 5.56 -4.20
N LEU A 39 9.23 5.64 -4.04
CA LEU A 39 9.85 6.29 -2.88
C LEU A 39 9.51 7.78 -2.82
N ASP A 40 9.48 8.47 -3.96
CA ASP A 40 9.07 9.86 -4.02
C ASP A 40 7.59 10.05 -3.63
N ILE A 41 6.69 9.19 -4.12
CA ILE A 41 5.28 9.19 -3.71
C ILE A 41 5.16 8.95 -2.19
N TRP A 42 5.85 7.92 -1.68
CA TRP A 42 5.85 7.61 -0.25
C TRP A 42 6.32 8.80 0.59
N LEU A 43 7.42 9.42 0.19
CA LEU A 43 8.01 10.56 0.92
C LEU A 43 7.05 11.75 0.97
N ARG A 44 6.44 12.09 -0.15
CA ARG A 44 5.45 13.19 -0.21
C ARG A 44 4.18 12.86 0.58
N ALA A 45 3.70 11.63 0.51
CA ALA A 45 2.53 11.17 1.24
C ALA A 45 2.78 11.17 2.76
N VAL A 46 3.93 10.67 3.20
CA VAL A 46 4.31 10.63 4.61
C VAL A 46 4.48 12.04 5.18
N ARG A 47 5.13 12.93 4.46
CA ARG A 47 5.26 14.34 4.87
C ARG A 47 3.92 15.05 4.99
N ALA A 48 2.96 14.68 4.18
CA ALA A 48 1.61 15.27 4.20
C ALA A 48 0.72 14.74 5.34
N THR A 49 0.96 13.52 5.85
CA THR A 49 0.03 12.81 6.73
C THR A 49 0.63 12.31 8.04
N HIS A 50 1.93 12.04 8.09
CA HIS A 50 2.60 11.44 9.24
C HIS A 50 3.44 12.49 9.99
N HIS A 51 2.75 13.52 10.50
CA HIS A 51 3.41 14.64 11.21
C HIS A 51 4.10 14.24 12.53
N PHE A 52 3.81 13.04 13.04
CA PHE A 52 4.44 12.47 14.22
C PHE A 52 5.83 11.85 13.95
N LEU A 53 6.20 11.63 12.67
CA LEU A 53 7.54 11.15 12.31
C LEU A 53 8.53 12.31 12.24
N GLN A 54 9.70 12.09 12.83
CA GLN A 54 10.81 13.03 12.71
C GLN A 54 11.53 12.85 11.35
N PRO A 55 12.23 13.88 10.83
CA PRO A 55 13.04 13.74 9.63
C PRO A 55 14.02 12.56 9.67
N SER A 56 14.61 12.29 10.83
CA SER A 56 15.52 11.16 11.03
C SER A 56 14.83 9.80 10.89
N ASP A 57 13.56 9.68 11.29
CA ASP A 57 12.77 8.45 11.09
C ASP A 57 12.53 8.20 9.60
N ILE A 58 12.21 9.25 8.87
CA ILE A 58 11.98 9.20 7.41
C ILE A 58 13.26 8.79 6.69
N ASP A 59 14.39 9.41 7.02
CA ASP A 59 15.69 9.12 6.42
C ASP A 59 16.12 7.66 6.67
N ALA A 60 15.79 7.12 7.84
CA ALA A 60 16.07 5.71 8.17
C ALA A 60 15.16 4.73 7.42
N LEU A 61 13.92 5.13 7.13
CA LEU A 61 12.94 4.26 6.46
C LEU A 61 13.16 4.15 4.95
N LEU A 62 13.66 5.19 4.29
CA LEU A 62 13.83 5.22 2.83
C LEU A 62 14.66 4.04 2.29
N PRO A 63 15.88 3.75 2.80
CA PRO A 63 16.65 2.60 2.33
C PRO A 63 16.00 1.27 2.69
N GLN A 64 15.28 1.17 3.80
CA GLN A 64 14.56 -0.04 4.18
C GLN A 64 13.39 -0.32 3.24
N LEU A 65 12.65 0.70 2.82
CA LEU A 65 11.59 0.57 1.83
C LEU A 65 12.14 0.00 0.52
N ARG A 66 13.21 0.59 0.01
CA ARG A 66 13.82 0.19 -1.26
C ARG A 66 14.38 -1.22 -1.22
N ASP A 67 15.13 -1.55 -0.17
CA ASP A 67 16.00 -2.73 -0.14
C ASP A 67 15.35 -3.94 0.56
N VAL A 68 14.36 -3.69 1.43
CA VAL A 68 13.72 -4.73 2.25
C VAL A 68 12.23 -4.84 1.99
N TYR A 69 11.47 -3.74 2.13
CA TYR A 69 10.01 -3.82 2.12
C TYR A 69 9.42 -3.99 0.72
N PHE A 70 9.84 -3.20 -0.26
CA PHE A 70 9.34 -3.36 -1.64
C PHE A 70 9.63 -4.75 -2.22
N PRO A 71 10.83 -5.31 -2.06
CA PRO A 71 11.09 -6.68 -2.54
C PRO A 71 10.32 -7.78 -1.80
N ALA A 72 9.89 -7.52 -0.57
CA ALA A 72 9.23 -8.52 0.28
C ALA A 72 7.72 -8.62 0.06
N VAL A 73 7.10 -7.68 -0.64
CA VAL A 73 5.66 -7.63 -0.83
C VAL A 73 5.26 -7.91 -2.27
N GLU A 74 4.01 -8.33 -2.45
CA GLU A 74 3.36 -8.34 -3.75
C GLU A 74 2.95 -6.90 -4.10
N LEU A 75 3.74 -6.25 -4.96
CA LEU A 75 3.65 -4.83 -5.25
C LEU A 75 2.85 -4.56 -6.52
N TRP A 76 1.81 -3.73 -6.41
CA TRP A 76 0.98 -3.27 -7.52
C TRP A 76 0.97 -1.75 -7.59
N VAL A 77 1.06 -1.23 -8.81
CA VAL A 77 1.20 0.20 -9.08
C VAL A 77 0.05 0.66 -9.96
N ALA A 78 -0.65 1.69 -9.51
CA ALA A 78 -1.58 2.43 -10.36
C ALA A 78 -0.80 3.46 -11.18
N VAL A 79 -0.96 3.43 -12.49
CA VAL A 79 -0.26 4.33 -13.42
C VAL A 79 -1.26 5.04 -14.33
N ASP A 80 -0.87 6.21 -14.82
CA ASP A 80 -1.62 6.94 -15.84
C ASP A 80 -1.33 6.42 -17.26
N THR A 81 -1.87 7.10 -18.27
CA THR A 81 -1.69 6.73 -19.69
C THR A 81 -0.25 6.83 -20.18
N ASP A 82 0.60 7.60 -19.49
CA ASP A 82 2.02 7.76 -19.76
C ASP A 82 2.90 6.83 -18.91
N ASP A 83 2.28 5.82 -18.25
CA ASP A 83 2.93 4.88 -17.34
C ASP A 83 3.57 5.55 -16.10
N GLN A 84 3.08 6.73 -15.70
CA GLN A 84 3.57 7.43 -14.53
C GLN A 84 2.82 6.94 -13.27
N PRO A 85 3.53 6.53 -12.20
CA PRO A 85 2.91 6.10 -10.97
C PRO A 85 2.05 7.19 -10.31
N LEU A 86 0.84 6.79 -9.91
CA LEU A 86 -0.13 7.60 -9.17
C LEU A 86 -0.27 7.15 -7.72
N GLY A 87 0.03 5.91 -7.45
CA GLY A 87 -0.05 5.27 -6.15
C GLY A 87 0.33 3.81 -6.24
N PHE A 88 0.48 3.16 -5.11
CA PHE A 88 0.85 1.75 -5.04
C PHE A 88 0.31 1.06 -3.80
N VAL A 89 0.21 -0.25 -3.87
CA VAL A 89 -0.16 -1.12 -2.75
C VAL A 89 0.80 -2.30 -2.69
N GLY A 90 1.18 -2.68 -1.49
CA GLY A 90 1.97 -3.89 -1.22
C GLY A 90 1.18 -4.83 -0.33
N PHE A 91 1.02 -6.08 -0.76
CA PHE A 91 0.35 -7.12 0.01
C PHE A 91 1.36 -8.16 0.49
N ASN A 92 1.13 -8.65 1.70
CA ASN A 92 1.70 -9.89 2.18
C ASN A 92 0.52 -10.83 2.47
N GLU A 93 0.30 -11.80 1.59
CA GLU A 93 -0.91 -12.63 1.60
C GLU A 93 -2.17 -11.77 1.58
N ASN A 94 -2.96 -11.79 2.65
CA ASN A 94 -4.20 -11.01 2.79
C ASN A 94 -4.00 -9.68 3.52
N HIS A 95 -2.77 -9.38 3.96
CA HIS A 95 -2.46 -8.17 4.70
C HIS A 95 -2.00 -7.05 3.77
N VAL A 96 -2.59 -5.87 3.92
CA VAL A 96 -2.12 -4.64 3.27
C VAL A 96 -0.93 -4.10 4.08
N GLU A 97 0.28 -4.34 3.58
CA GLU A 97 1.50 -3.86 4.25
C GLU A 97 1.74 -2.37 4.01
N MET A 98 1.39 -1.89 2.82
CA MET A 98 1.53 -0.49 2.45
C MET A 98 0.51 -0.10 1.39
N LEU A 99 0.00 1.12 1.49
CA LEU A 99 -0.88 1.74 0.50
C LEU A 99 -0.62 3.24 0.53
N PHE A 100 -0.08 3.76 -0.55
CA PHE A 100 0.24 5.17 -0.68
C PHE A 100 -0.23 5.71 -2.02
N VAL A 101 -0.79 6.90 -1.99
CA VAL A 101 -1.26 7.64 -3.17
C VAL A 101 -0.53 8.97 -3.24
N ASP A 102 -0.17 9.39 -4.44
CA ASP A 102 0.40 10.71 -4.66
C ASP A 102 -0.53 11.78 -4.08
N PRO A 103 -0.06 12.62 -3.13
CA PRO A 103 -0.89 13.67 -2.54
C PRO A 103 -1.51 14.63 -3.57
N ALA A 104 -0.85 14.84 -4.71
CA ALA A 104 -1.39 15.65 -5.81
C ALA A 104 -2.58 14.98 -6.52
N ARG A 105 -2.83 13.70 -6.25
CA ARG A 105 -3.89 12.88 -6.86
C ARG A 105 -4.94 12.41 -5.85
N HIS A 106 -5.02 13.04 -4.68
CA HIS A 106 -6.03 12.71 -3.68
C HIS A 106 -7.45 12.87 -4.22
N ARG A 107 -8.38 12.06 -3.69
CA ARG A 107 -9.81 12.06 -4.03
C ARG A 107 -10.13 11.69 -5.48
N GLN A 108 -9.22 11.02 -6.18
CA GLN A 108 -9.44 10.49 -7.53
C GLN A 108 -9.75 8.98 -7.54
N GLY A 109 -9.98 8.38 -6.38
CA GLY A 109 -10.35 6.98 -6.24
C GLY A 109 -9.20 5.99 -6.42
N ILE A 110 -7.94 6.44 -6.42
CA ILE A 110 -6.76 5.59 -6.67
C ILE A 110 -6.58 4.55 -5.56
N GLY A 111 -6.65 4.97 -4.28
CA GLY A 111 -6.54 4.06 -3.14
C GLY A 111 -7.64 3.00 -3.15
N ARG A 112 -8.86 3.41 -3.44
CA ARG A 112 -10.00 2.50 -3.58
C ARG A 112 -9.80 1.50 -4.71
N ALA A 113 -9.34 1.95 -5.86
CA ALA A 113 -9.08 1.08 -7.02
C ALA A 113 -7.99 0.04 -6.72
N LEU A 114 -6.93 0.42 -5.99
CA LEU A 114 -5.87 -0.50 -5.56
C LEU A 114 -6.41 -1.57 -4.60
N LEU A 115 -7.26 -1.19 -3.65
CA LEU A 115 -7.90 -2.16 -2.75
C LEU A 115 -8.90 -3.06 -3.47
N ASP A 116 -9.72 -2.50 -4.37
CA ASP A 116 -10.65 -3.28 -5.20
C ASP A 116 -9.92 -4.31 -6.05
N PHE A 117 -8.77 -3.92 -6.61
CA PHE A 117 -7.90 -4.84 -7.35
C PHE A 117 -7.41 -5.98 -6.46
N GLY A 118 -6.88 -5.67 -5.27
CA GLY A 118 -6.44 -6.68 -4.31
C GLY A 118 -7.54 -7.63 -3.88
N ARG A 119 -8.76 -7.11 -3.75
CA ARG A 119 -9.93 -7.87 -3.30
C ARG A 119 -10.42 -8.92 -4.29
N GLN A 120 -10.04 -8.85 -5.56
CA GLN A 120 -10.44 -9.84 -6.56
C GLN A 120 -9.85 -11.22 -6.29
N SER A 121 -8.63 -11.26 -5.80
CA SER A 121 -7.91 -12.50 -5.50
C SER A 121 -7.92 -12.85 -4.01
N ARG A 122 -8.55 -12.02 -3.15
CA ARG A 122 -8.55 -12.18 -1.70
C ARG A 122 -9.96 -12.13 -1.14
N SER A 123 -10.34 -13.17 -0.40
CA SER A 123 -11.64 -13.27 0.27
C SER A 123 -11.71 -12.39 1.53
N ALA A 124 -10.58 -12.15 2.16
CA ALA A 124 -10.45 -11.31 3.35
C ALA A 124 -9.22 -10.42 3.20
N MET A 125 -9.23 -9.26 3.85
CA MET A 125 -8.06 -8.38 3.94
C MET A 125 -7.94 -7.81 5.34
N SER A 126 -6.72 -7.55 5.77
CA SER A 126 -6.41 -6.85 7.01
C SER A 126 -5.39 -5.73 6.75
N VAL A 127 -5.34 -4.77 7.66
CA VAL A 127 -4.40 -3.66 7.64
C VAL A 127 -4.11 -3.19 9.06
N ASP A 128 -2.89 -2.73 9.28
CA ASP A 128 -2.50 -2.02 10.48
C ASP A 128 -2.36 -0.54 10.15
N VAL A 129 -3.14 0.30 10.82
CA VAL A 129 -3.19 1.74 10.58
C VAL A 129 -2.59 2.47 11.77
N ASN A 130 -1.72 3.42 11.49
CA ASN A 130 -1.20 4.28 12.54
C ASN A 130 -2.34 5.12 13.14
N GLU A 131 -2.55 4.98 14.45
CA GLU A 131 -3.62 5.70 15.18
C GLU A 131 -3.49 7.23 15.04
N GLN A 132 -2.27 7.72 14.86
CA GLN A 132 -1.96 9.13 14.70
C GLN A 132 -2.21 9.66 13.28
N ASN A 133 -2.72 8.79 12.38
CA ASN A 133 -3.14 9.16 11.04
C ASN A 133 -4.66 8.99 10.88
N PRO A 134 -5.47 10.00 11.28
CA PRO A 134 -6.92 9.91 11.22
C PRO A 134 -7.47 9.84 9.79
N GLN A 135 -6.76 10.38 8.80
CA GLN A 135 -7.19 10.31 7.40
C GLN A 135 -7.14 8.87 6.88
N ALA A 136 -6.06 8.13 7.16
CA ALA A 136 -5.96 6.73 6.78
C ALA A 136 -7.00 5.89 7.51
N THR A 137 -7.22 6.11 8.79
CA THR A 137 -8.25 5.40 9.58
C THR A 137 -9.63 5.62 8.95
N ALA A 138 -9.99 6.86 8.64
CA ALA A 138 -11.26 7.19 8.01
C ALA A 138 -11.39 6.56 6.61
N PHE A 139 -10.32 6.55 5.83
CA PHE A 139 -10.29 5.92 4.51
C PHE A 139 -10.61 4.42 4.59
N TYR A 140 -9.95 3.68 5.48
CA TYR A 140 -10.20 2.26 5.62
C TYR A 140 -11.59 1.96 6.19
N GLN A 141 -12.06 2.73 7.17
CA GLN A 141 -13.42 2.61 7.69
C GLN A 141 -14.47 2.86 6.59
N HIS A 142 -14.27 3.87 5.78
CA HIS A 142 -15.16 4.21 4.67
C HIS A 142 -15.19 3.12 3.58
N TYR A 143 -14.05 2.45 3.38
CA TYR A 143 -13.96 1.30 2.47
C TYR A 143 -14.72 0.08 3.00
N GLY A 144 -14.87 -0.06 4.30
CA GLY A 144 -15.58 -1.15 4.95
C GLY A 144 -14.77 -1.95 5.97
N PHE A 145 -13.53 -1.55 6.24
CA PHE A 145 -12.73 -2.16 7.31
C PHE A 145 -13.31 -1.81 8.68
N VAL A 146 -13.25 -2.77 9.59
CA VAL A 146 -13.65 -2.59 10.99
C VAL A 146 -12.45 -2.81 11.90
N GLN A 147 -12.35 -2.05 12.98
CA GLN A 147 -11.28 -2.22 13.95
C GLN A 147 -11.50 -3.51 14.75
N THR A 148 -10.46 -4.33 14.81
CA THR A 148 -10.46 -5.60 15.56
C THR A 148 -9.53 -5.59 16.76
N GLY A 149 -8.62 -4.63 16.85
CA GLY A 149 -7.68 -4.53 17.95
C GLY A 149 -6.83 -3.26 17.88
N ARG A 150 -5.92 -3.15 18.84
CA ARG A 150 -4.97 -2.04 18.98
C ARG A 150 -3.68 -2.54 19.62
N SER A 151 -2.54 -2.07 19.09
CA SER A 151 -1.23 -2.24 19.72
C SER A 151 -0.68 -0.88 20.13
N PRO A 152 -0.13 -0.72 21.34
CA PRO A 152 0.44 0.56 21.78
C PRO A 152 1.77 0.90 21.10
N LEU A 153 2.41 -0.09 20.49
CA LEU A 153 3.69 0.01 19.79
C LEU A 153 3.53 -0.45 18.34
N ASP A 154 4.38 0.05 17.45
CA ASP A 154 4.48 -0.44 16.09
C ASP A 154 5.23 -1.80 16.02
N GLY A 155 5.36 -2.38 14.81
CA GLY A 155 6.02 -3.65 14.60
C GLY A 155 7.52 -3.68 14.96
N GLU A 156 8.14 -2.53 15.18
CA GLU A 156 9.54 -2.40 15.60
C GLU A 156 9.68 -1.98 17.07
N GLY A 157 8.57 -1.98 17.82
CA GLY A 157 8.55 -1.62 19.25
C GLY A 157 8.63 -0.13 19.53
N ARG A 158 8.42 0.74 18.53
CA ARG A 158 8.40 2.19 18.70
C ARG A 158 7.04 2.65 19.23
N PRO A 159 6.95 3.81 19.92
CA PRO A 159 5.71 4.30 20.51
C PRO A 159 4.78 4.96 19.48
N PHE A 160 4.47 4.23 18.42
CA PHE A 160 3.52 4.62 17.37
C PHE A 160 2.37 3.61 17.36
N PRO A 161 1.26 3.89 18.08
CA PRO A 161 0.16 2.95 18.21
C PRO A 161 -0.46 2.57 16.88
N LEU A 162 -0.81 1.29 16.74
CA LEU A 162 -1.47 0.73 15.57
C LEU A 162 -2.90 0.32 15.88
N LEU A 163 -3.81 0.66 14.98
CA LEU A 163 -5.16 0.10 14.94
C LEU A 163 -5.16 -1.09 13.99
N HIS A 164 -5.55 -2.25 14.49
CA HIS A 164 -5.73 -3.45 13.67
C HIS A 164 -7.13 -3.42 13.07
N MET A 165 -7.21 -3.51 11.75
CA MET A 165 -8.47 -3.44 11.03
C MET A 165 -8.60 -4.61 10.06
N SER A 166 -9.82 -5.10 9.90
CA SER A 166 -10.11 -6.21 8.99
C SER A 166 -11.33 -5.89 8.14
N LEU A 167 -11.26 -6.30 6.88
CA LEU A 167 -12.39 -6.28 5.99
C LEU A 167 -13.13 -7.60 6.12
N PRO A 168 -14.42 -7.60 6.49
CA PRO A 168 -15.20 -8.82 6.60
C PRO A 168 -15.22 -9.60 5.28
N THR A 169 -15.21 -10.93 5.38
CA THR A 169 -15.37 -11.81 4.23
C THR A 169 -16.71 -11.54 3.55
N ARG A 170 -16.73 -11.56 2.22
CA ARG A 170 -17.99 -11.51 1.50
C ARG A 170 -18.80 -12.77 1.81
N ALA A 171 -20.00 -12.56 2.25
CA ALA A 171 -20.95 -13.64 2.39
C ALA A 171 -21.36 -14.22 1.03
#